data_5002d58a3705b55875741022f8722dc2
#
_entry.id   5002d58a3705b55875741022f8722dc2
#
_cell.length_a   1.000
_cell.length_b   1.000
_cell.length_c   1.000
_cell.angle_alpha   90.00
_cell.angle_beta   90.00
_cell.angle_gamma   90.00
#
_symmetry.space_group_name_H-M   'P 1'
#
loop_
_entity.id
_entity.type
_entity.pdbx_description
1 polymer ?
#
loop_
_entity_poly.entity_id
_entity_poly.type
_entity_poly.pdbx_seq_one_letter_code
_entity_poly.pdbx_strand_id
1 'polypeptide(L)'
;VLGTNIANEAGVRVGTVEHLLAALSGLGIDNAVIELDGPEVPVMDGSSAPFVFLIECADRQEQAAPRRYIEILKRVEVRDQERLAALEPDDSFAVSVEIDFDNAVVGSQHCVFTVGDGVFKAELSRARTFGFAGDVERLHALGLALGGSLDNAVVVSGDRVLNEGGLRYADEFARHKALDAIGDLYLAGAPLLGRFIGVRSGHALNNRLLQALFADETAWRYTFQPAVLEQAAVGRNGRRAVAARSAIA
;
A
#
# COMPACT_ATOMS: atom_id res chain seq x y z
N VAL A 1 11.17 11.36 -8.69
CA VAL A 1 10.94 11.18 -7.24
C VAL A 1 10.86 9.70 -6.99
N LEU A 2 11.72 9.18 -6.09
CA LEU A 2 11.80 7.72 -5.82
C LEU A 2 10.83 7.26 -4.73
N GLY A 3 10.13 8.17 -4.07
CA GLY A 3 9.21 7.86 -2.97
C GLY A 3 8.24 9.00 -2.72
N THR A 4 7.32 8.78 -1.82
CA THR A 4 6.29 9.74 -1.43
C THR A 4 6.77 10.59 -0.26
N ASN A 5 6.59 11.90 -0.38
CA ASN A 5 6.95 12.87 0.64
C ASN A 5 5.69 13.60 1.12
N ILE A 6 5.61 13.86 2.41
CA ILE A 6 4.65 14.78 3.01
C ILE A 6 5.35 16.03 3.49
N ALA A 7 4.65 17.16 3.46
CA ALA A 7 5.17 18.42 3.96
C ALA A 7 4.04 19.22 4.60
N ASN A 8 4.40 20.06 5.57
CA ASN A 8 3.48 21.03 6.15
C ASN A 8 3.75 22.45 5.60
N GLU A 9 2.88 23.40 5.97
CA GLU A 9 2.98 24.80 5.56
C GLU A 9 4.27 25.48 6.05
N ALA A 10 4.87 25.00 7.14
CA ALA A 10 6.14 25.51 7.66
C ALA A 10 7.36 24.99 6.88
N GLY A 11 7.14 24.15 5.86
CA GLY A 11 8.20 23.59 5.02
C GLY A 11 8.92 22.38 5.61
N VAL A 12 8.47 21.87 6.77
CA VAL A 12 8.98 20.60 7.32
C VAL A 12 8.53 19.46 6.41
N ARG A 13 9.46 18.59 6.04
CA ARG A 13 9.22 17.47 5.13
C ARG A 13 9.64 16.15 5.76
N VAL A 14 8.88 15.10 5.43
CA VAL A 14 9.23 13.72 5.73
C VAL A 14 9.14 12.92 4.44
N GLY A 15 10.22 12.23 4.11
CA GLY A 15 10.33 11.41 2.90
C GLY A 15 10.02 9.92 3.14
N THR A 16 9.83 9.19 2.05
CA THR A 16 9.69 7.72 2.00
C THR A 16 8.62 7.20 2.97
N VAL A 17 7.43 7.82 2.93
CA VAL A 17 6.34 7.49 3.86
C VAL A 17 5.50 6.31 3.39
N GLU A 18 5.58 5.90 2.14
CA GLU A 18 4.70 4.93 1.48
C GLU A 18 4.65 3.56 2.16
N HIS A 19 5.77 3.00 2.59
CA HIS A 19 5.81 1.67 3.21
C HIS A 19 5.16 1.66 4.61
N LEU A 20 5.38 2.73 5.38
CA LEU A 20 4.74 2.93 6.69
C LEU A 20 3.24 3.17 6.52
N LEU A 21 2.84 4.05 5.60
CA LEU A 21 1.43 4.31 5.32
C LEU A 21 0.70 3.07 4.79
N ALA A 22 1.38 2.24 3.99
CA ALA A 22 0.84 0.96 3.56
C ALA A 22 0.58 0.01 4.74
N ALA A 23 1.49 -0.05 5.72
CA ALA A 23 1.29 -0.84 6.94
C ALA A 23 0.11 -0.33 7.77
N LEU A 24 0.00 0.98 7.97
CA LEU A 24 -1.14 1.60 8.68
C LEU A 24 -2.46 1.29 7.97
N SER A 25 -2.50 1.49 6.64
CA SER A 25 -3.69 1.19 5.82
C SER A 25 -4.07 -0.28 5.89
N GLY A 26 -3.10 -1.18 5.67
CA GLY A 26 -3.31 -2.62 5.61
C GLY A 26 -3.75 -3.22 6.94
N LEU A 27 -3.32 -2.65 8.07
CA LEU A 27 -3.73 -3.04 9.42
C LEU A 27 -4.98 -2.30 9.93
N GLY A 28 -5.53 -1.39 9.15
CA GLY A 28 -6.72 -0.65 9.52
C GLY A 28 -6.52 0.36 10.65
N ILE A 29 -5.34 0.96 10.76
CA ILE A 29 -5.04 2.00 11.76
C ILE A 29 -5.54 3.34 11.22
N ASP A 30 -6.45 4.00 11.91
CA ASP A 30 -6.99 5.29 11.51
C ASP A 30 -6.26 6.47 12.14
N ASN A 31 -5.71 6.28 13.34
CA ASN A 31 -5.03 7.32 14.11
C ASN A 31 -3.74 6.76 14.71
N ALA A 32 -2.63 7.45 14.48
CA ALA A 32 -1.33 7.11 15.05
C ALA A 32 -0.50 8.37 15.30
N VAL A 33 0.34 8.34 16.31
CA VAL A 33 1.43 9.31 16.50
C VAL A 33 2.73 8.63 16.14
N ILE A 34 3.47 9.22 15.21
CA ILE A 34 4.73 8.71 14.71
C ILE A 34 5.80 9.75 14.96
N GLU A 35 6.75 9.42 15.81
CA GLU A 35 7.88 10.28 16.14
C GLU A 35 9.10 9.86 15.30
N LEU A 36 9.69 10.83 14.63
CA LEU A 36 10.88 10.63 13.80
C LEU A 36 11.96 11.63 14.23
N ASP A 37 13.19 11.17 14.30
CA ASP A 37 14.39 11.98 14.59
C ASP A 37 15.13 12.43 13.33
N GLY A 38 14.58 12.13 12.15
CA GLY A 38 15.15 12.44 10.85
C GLY A 38 14.11 12.88 9.82
N PRO A 39 14.56 13.36 8.65
CA PRO A 39 13.70 13.87 7.60
C PRO A 39 13.08 12.76 6.73
N GLU A 40 13.32 11.50 7.03
CA GLU A 40 12.90 10.35 6.22
C GLU A 40 12.50 9.18 7.11
N VAL A 41 11.43 8.47 6.74
CA VAL A 41 11.07 7.19 7.36
C VAL A 41 12.13 6.15 6.98
N PRO A 42 12.69 5.40 7.94
CA PRO A 42 13.71 4.38 7.62
C PRO A 42 13.15 3.36 6.63
N VAL A 43 13.95 3.02 5.61
CA VAL A 43 13.55 2.04 4.58
C VAL A 43 13.42 0.61 5.14
N MET A 44 13.99 0.35 6.32
CA MET A 44 14.04 -0.94 7.00
C MET A 44 14.63 -2.03 6.09
N ASP A 45 13.89 -3.11 5.85
CA ASP A 45 14.27 -4.17 4.90
C ASP A 45 13.73 -3.95 3.48
N GLY A 46 13.23 -2.74 3.20
CA GLY A 46 12.62 -2.36 1.93
C GLY A 46 11.17 -2.78 1.75
N SER A 47 10.54 -3.34 2.78
CA SER A 47 9.13 -3.76 2.78
C SER A 47 8.35 -3.10 3.90
N SER A 48 7.04 -3.34 3.97
CA SER A 48 6.19 -2.88 5.09
C SER A 48 6.22 -3.83 6.30
N ALA A 49 6.80 -5.02 6.19
CA ALA A 49 6.73 -6.04 7.26
C ALA A 49 7.32 -5.58 8.60
N PRO A 50 8.45 -4.84 8.66
CA PRO A 50 8.96 -4.31 9.92
C PRO A 50 7.99 -3.32 10.58
N PHE A 51 7.29 -2.50 9.79
CA PHE A 51 6.28 -1.57 10.33
C PHE A 51 5.05 -2.32 10.84
N VAL A 52 4.60 -3.36 10.12
CA VAL A 52 3.54 -4.27 10.62
C VAL A 52 3.91 -4.84 11.98
N PHE A 53 5.13 -5.35 12.12
CA PHE A 53 5.63 -5.88 13.39
C PHE A 53 5.63 -4.83 14.52
N LEU A 54 6.13 -3.62 14.24
CA LEU A 54 6.15 -2.53 15.23
C LEU A 54 4.75 -2.11 15.67
N ILE A 55 3.79 -2.02 14.72
CA ILE A 55 2.39 -1.68 15.03
C ILE A 55 1.75 -2.78 15.88
N GLU A 56 1.98 -4.04 15.55
CA GLU A 56 1.48 -5.17 16.35
C GLU A 56 2.08 -5.22 17.76
N CYS A 57 3.37 -4.87 17.92
CA CYS A 57 4.01 -4.76 19.24
C CYS A 57 3.46 -3.59 20.08
N ALA A 58 3.04 -2.48 19.41
CA ALA A 58 2.48 -1.33 20.09
C ALA A 58 1.02 -1.55 20.55
N ASP A 59 0.39 -2.61 20.02
CA ASP A 59 -1.02 -2.92 20.18
C ASP A 59 -1.97 -1.89 19.52
N ARG A 60 -3.23 -2.25 19.35
CA ARG A 60 -4.28 -1.43 18.73
C ARG A 60 -5.39 -1.18 19.74
N GLN A 61 -5.78 0.07 19.89
CA GLN A 61 -6.91 0.44 20.73
C GLN A 61 -8.11 0.81 19.85
N GLU A 62 -9.21 0.07 19.99
CA GLU A 62 -10.47 0.41 19.34
C GLU A 62 -11.03 1.70 19.92
N GLN A 63 -11.56 2.56 19.04
CA GLN A 63 -12.19 3.80 19.39
C GLN A 63 -13.72 3.68 19.22
N ALA A 64 -14.48 4.34 20.09
CA ALA A 64 -15.95 4.30 20.05
C ALA A 64 -16.57 5.02 18.83
N ALA A 65 -15.79 5.84 18.12
CA ALA A 65 -16.28 6.56 16.94
C ALA A 65 -16.46 5.58 15.76
N PRO A 66 -17.57 5.67 15.01
CA PRO A 66 -17.75 4.86 13.82
C PRO A 66 -16.67 5.20 12.79
N ARG A 67 -16.16 4.17 12.13
CA ARG A 67 -15.13 4.32 11.11
C ARG A 67 -15.70 4.97 9.86
N ARG A 68 -15.08 6.06 9.43
CA ARG A 68 -15.43 6.80 8.23
C ARG A 68 -14.62 6.30 7.04
N TYR A 69 -15.29 6.14 5.90
CA TYR A 69 -14.70 5.72 4.63
C TYR A 69 -14.95 6.77 3.55
N ILE A 70 -14.11 6.77 2.53
CA ILE A 70 -14.35 7.47 1.26
C ILE A 70 -14.85 6.43 0.26
N GLU A 71 -16.14 6.51 -0.09
CA GLU A 71 -16.77 5.66 -1.08
C GLU A 71 -16.62 6.28 -2.47
N ILE A 72 -16.12 5.50 -3.41
CA ILE A 72 -15.96 5.91 -4.81
C ILE A 72 -17.28 5.67 -5.54
N LEU A 73 -17.87 6.73 -6.11
CA LEU A 73 -19.20 6.69 -6.73
C LEU A 73 -19.15 6.54 -8.25
N LYS A 74 -18.07 6.94 -8.88
CA LYS A 74 -17.82 6.81 -10.31
C LYS A 74 -16.34 6.69 -10.60
N ARG A 75 -16.00 6.21 -11.79
CA ARG A 75 -14.61 6.11 -12.23
C ARG A 75 -13.97 7.49 -12.31
N VAL A 76 -12.80 7.62 -11.66
CA VAL A 76 -11.86 8.74 -11.82
C VAL A 76 -10.55 8.18 -12.31
N GLU A 77 -9.97 8.79 -13.35
CA GLU A 77 -8.69 8.32 -13.88
C GLU A 77 -7.77 9.47 -14.27
N VAL A 78 -6.48 9.21 -14.18
CA VAL A 78 -5.41 10.07 -14.67
C VAL A 78 -4.47 9.26 -15.54
N ARG A 79 -3.97 9.88 -16.59
CA ARG A 79 -3.07 9.25 -17.55
C ARG A 79 -1.80 10.10 -17.72
N ASP A 80 -0.74 9.41 -18.06
CA ASP A 80 0.53 9.99 -18.48
C ASP A 80 1.14 9.06 -19.52
N GLN A 81 0.94 9.37 -20.80
CA GLN A 81 1.25 8.50 -21.93
C GLN A 81 0.55 7.13 -21.79
N GLU A 82 1.31 6.04 -21.69
CA GLU A 82 0.79 4.67 -21.51
C GLU A 82 0.52 4.30 -20.04
N ARG A 83 0.80 5.22 -19.10
CA ARG A 83 0.59 5.00 -17.68
C ARG A 83 -0.82 5.39 -17.28
N LEU A 84 -1.43 4.60 -16.43
CA LEU A 84 -2.78 4.83 -15.92
C LEU A 84 -2.81 4.64 -14.41
N ALA A 85 -3.52 5.53 -13.72
CA ALA A 85 -4.03 5.29 -12.38
C ALA A 85 -5.52 5.65 -12.36
N ALA A 86 -6.35 4.75 -11.84
CA ALA A 86 -7.79 4.95 -11.75
C ALA A 86 -8.36 4.42 -10.44
N LEU A 87 -9.48 5.03 -10.01
CA LEU A 87 -10.34 4.52 -8.95
C LEU A 87 -11.73 4.25 -9.55
N GLU A 88 -12.30 3.10 -9.22
CA GLU A 88 -13.65 2.67 -9.63
C GLU A 88 -14.50 2.30 -8.41
N PRO A 89 -15.84 2.38 -8.50
CA PRO A 89 -16.72 1.86 -7.46
C PRO A 89 -16.46 0.38 -7.17
N ASP A 90 -16.37 0.05 -5.88
CA ASP A 90 -16.29 -1.33 -5.37
C ASP A 90 -16.77 -1.31 -3.91
N ASP A 91 -17.34 -2.39 -3.43
CA ASP A 91 -17.84 -2.53 -2.05
C ASP A 91 -16.70 -2.77 -1.03
N SER A 92 -15.48 -2.94 -1.52
CA SER A 92 -14.26 -3.18 -0.73
C SER A 92 -13.11 -2.31 -1.24
N PHE A 93 -12.01 -2.24 -0.49
CA PHE A 93 -10.78 -1.68 -1.04
C PHE A 93 -10.02 -2.78 -1.78
N ALA A 94 -10.02 -2.70 -3.09
CA ALA A 94 -9.27 -3.60 -3.96
C ALA A 94 -8.18 -2.85 -4.72
N VAL A 95 -7.06 -3.52 -4.98
CA VAL A 95 -5.95 -3.00 -5.80
C VAL A 95 -5.63 -3.97 -6.92
N SER A 96 -5.52 -3.45 -8.14
CA SER A 96 -5.09 -4.16 -9.34
C SER A 96 -3.91 -3.40 -9.92
N VAL A 97 -2.76 -4.03 -9.98
CA VAL A 97 -1.52 -3.38 -10.44
C VAL A 97 -0.87 -4.21 -11.53
N GLU A 98 -0.58 -3.55 -12.63
CA GLU A 98 0.20 -4.05 -13.74
C GLU A 98 1.48 -3.25 -13.86
N ILE A 99 2.60 -3.94 -13.94
CA ILE A 99 3.91 -3.38 -14.24
C ILE A 99 4.44 -4.00 -15.51
N ASP A 100 5.29 -3.26 -16.22
CA ASP A 100 5.95 -3.74 -17.42
C ASP A 100 7.29 -3.01 -17.56
N PHE A 101 8.35 -3.77 -17.47
CA PHE A 101 9.73 -3.30 -17.57
C PHE A 101 10.43 -4.03 -18.70
N ASP A 102 11.21 -3.31 -19.49
CA ASP A 102 12.09 -3.88 -20.50
C ASP A 102 13.30 -4.54 -19.83
N ASN A 103 13.03 -5.62 -19.09
CA ASN A 103 14.02 -6.41 -18.36
C ASN A 103 13.52 -7.85 -18.19
N ALA A 104 14.38 -8.82 -18.48
CA ALA A 104 14.01 -10.24 -18.48
C ALA A 104 13.62 -10.79 -17.09
N VAL A 105 14.11 -10.18 -16.00
CA VAL A 105 13.82 -10.62 -14.62
C VAL A 105 12.48 -10.04 -14.13
N VAL A 106 12.23 -8.76 -14.41
CA VAL A 106 11.02 -8.07 -13.96
C VAL A 106 9.87 -8.32 -14.94
N GLY A 107 10.09 -8.02 -16.22
CA GLY A 107 9.13 -8.22 -17.29
C GLY A 107 7.78 -7.55 -17.06
N SER A 108 6.74 -8.18 -17.57
CA SER A 108 5.36 -7.81 -17.32
C SER A 108 4.80 -8.69 -16.21
N GLN A 109 4.27 -8.06 -15.15
CA GLN A 109 3.63 -8.74 -14.01
C GLN A 109 2.31 -8.03 -13.67
N HIS A 110 1.37 -8.82 -13.15
CA HIS A 110 0.07 -8.31 -12.71
C HIS A 110 -0.33 -9.00 -11.41
N CYS A 111 -0.90 -8.22 -10.48
CA CYS A 111 -1.46 -8.74 -9.24
C CYS A 111 -2.77 -8.03 -8.89
N VAL A 112 -3.66 -8.74 -8.19
CA VAL A 112 -4.95 -8.23 -7.71
C VAL A 112 -5.16 -8.69 -6.29
N PHE A 113 -5.52 -7.76 -5.39
CA PHE A 113 -5.81 -8.06 -3.99
C PHE A 113 -7.01 -7.26 -3.52
N THR A 114 -7.86 -7.88 -2.71
CA THR A 114 -8.78 -7.16 -1.82
C THR A 114 -8.05 -6.92 -0.52
N VAL A 115 -7.83 -5.65 -0.20
CA VAL A 115 -6.98 -5.23 0.93
C VAL A 115 -7.74 -5.39 2.23
N GLY A 116 -7.15 -6.13 3.15
CA GLY A 116 -7.62 -6.35 4.51
C GLY A 116 -6.47 -6.84 5.36
N ASP A 117 -6.62 -6.80 6.67
CA ASP A 117 -5.56 -7.12 7.65
C ASP A 117 -4.85 -8.44 7.32
N GLY A 118 -5.59 -9.52 7.16
CA GLY A 118 -5.01 -10.82 6.86
C GLY A 118 -4.33 -10.90 5.50
N VAL A 119 -4.94 -10.34 4.45
CA VAL A 119 -4.39 -10.36 3.08
C VAL A 119 -3.17 -9.47 2.98
N PHE A 120 -3.23 -8.24 3.50
CA PHE A 120 -2.08 -7.33 3.46
C PHE A 120 -0.85 -7.95 4.14
N LYS A 121 -1.03 -8.49 5.33
CA LYS A 121 0.04 -9.10 6.11
C LYS A 121 0.63 -10.33 5.41
N ALA A 122 -0.20 -11.22 4.90
CA ALA A 122 0.24 -12.49 4.30
C ALA A 122 0.85 -12.31 2.91
N GLU A 123 0.25 -11.44 2.09
CA GLU A 123 0.49 -11.42 0.65
C GLU A 123 1.29 -10.19 0.18
N LEU A 124 1.24 -9.07 0.91
CA LEU A 124 1.81 -7.81 0.44
C LEU A 124 2.94 -7.28 1.33
N SER A 125 2.77 -7.34 2.65
CA SER A 125 3.65 -6.62 3.58
C SER A 125 5.13 -6.92 3.43
N ARG A 126 5.50 -8.11 2.97
CA ARG A 126 6.89 -8.58 2.83
C ARG A 126 7.50 -8.30 1.45
N ALA A 127 6.73 -7.76 0.49
CA ALA A 127 7.26 -7.43 -0.83
C ALA A 127 8.22 -6.23 -0.72
N ARG A 128 9.47 -6.42 -1.17
CA ARG A 128 10.54 -5.43 -1.06
C ARG A 128 10.55 -4.48 -2.24
N THR A 129 11.00 -3.26 -1.97
CA THR A 129 11.39 -2.32 -3.02
C THR A 129 12.52 -2.89 -3.87
N PHE A 130 12.65 -2.38 -5.09
CA PHE A 130 13.63 -2.89 -6.03
C PHE A 130 14.27 -1.77 -6.84
N GLY A 131 15.44 -2.06 -7.36
CA GLY A 131 16.17 -1.17 -8.25
C GLY A 131 17.08 -1.93 -9.21
N PHE A 132 17.60 -1.21 -10.20
CA PHE A 132 18.53 -1.76 -11.17
C PHE A 132 19.96 -1.32 -10.83
N ALA A 133 20.89 -2.27 -10.84
CA ALA A 133 22.28 -2.00 -10.53
C ALA A 133 22.90 -0.91 -11.45
N GLY A 134 22.48 -0.87 -12.72
CA GLY A 134 22.91 0.14 -13.67
C GLY A 134 22.45 1.58 -13.36
N ASP A 135 21.46 1.77 -12.49
CA ASP A 135 20.96 3.08 -12.10
C ASP A 135 21.65 3.66 -10.85
N VAL A 136 22.37 2.83 -10.09
CA VAL A 136 22.94 3.19 -8.78
C VAL A 136 23.86 4.41 -8.87
N GLU A 137 24.81 4.43 -9.79
CA GLU A 137 25.73 5.56 -9.94
C GLU A 137 25.00 6.86 -10.28
N ARG A 138 24.01 6.79 -11.17
CA ARG A 138 23.17 7.94 -11.55
C ARG A 138 22.36 8.46 -10.37
N LEU A 139 21.78 7.57 -9.56
CA LEU A 139 21.00 7.92 -8.37
C LEU A 139 21.89 8.55 -7.31
N HIS A 140 23.07 7.98 -7.05
CA HIS A 140 24.04 8.54 -6.10
C HIS A 140 24.53 9.94 -6.53
N ALA A 141 24.77 10.15 -7.82
CA ALA A 141 25.12 11.47 -8.35
C ALA A 141 24.02 12.53 -8.12
N LEU A 142 22.77 12.10 -7.98
CA LEU A 142 21.62 12.95 -7.63
C LEU A 142 21.36 13.04 -6.12
N GLY A 143 22.21 12.43 -5.28
CA GLY A 143 22.02 12.35 -3.83
C GLY A 143 20.86 11.45 -3.41
N LEU A 144 20.45 10.51 -4.27
CA LEU A 144 19.34 9.58 -4.04
C LEU A 144 19.86 8.16 -3.77
N ALA A 145 19.07 7.35 -3.07
CA ALA A 145 19.36 5.95 -2.75
C ALA A 145 20.73 5.74 -2.06
N LEU A 146 21.25 6.73 -1.32
CA LEU A 146 22.57 6.68 -0.66
C LEU A 146 22.66 5.55 0.38
N GLY A 147 21.54 5.16 1.00
CA GLY A 147 21.45 4.04 1.95
C GLY A 147 21.01 2.71 1.30
N GLY A 148 20.88 2.67 -0.02
CA GLY A 148 20.45 1.46 -0.73
C GLY A 148 21.48 0.34 -0.66
N SER A 149 21.03 -0.87 -0.33
CA SER A 149 21.86 -2.08 -0.22
C SER A 149 21.04 -3.34 -0.58
N LEU A 150 21.72 -4.48 -0.68
CA LEU A 150 21.05 -5.78 -0.85
C LEU A 150 20.22 -6.20 0.37
N ASP A 151 20.38 -5.55 1.52
CA ASP A 151 19.62 -5.82 2.74
C ASP A 151 18.25 -5.13 2.70
N ASN A 152 18.11 -4.03 1.94
CA ASN A 152 16.91 -3.20 1.94
C ASN A 152 16.28 -2.97 0.56
N ALA A 153 16.75 -3.65 -0.48
CA ALA A 153 16.15 -3.64 -1.80
C ALA A 153 16.46 -4.91 -2.57
N VAL A 154 15.56 -5.29 -3.46
CA VAL A 154 15.86 -6.29 -4.50
C VAL A 154 16.63 -5.59 -5.60
N VAL A 155 17.88 -6.01 -5.85
CA VAL A 155 18.73 -5.41 -6.88
C VAL A 155 18.79 -6.33 -8.09
N VAL A 156 18.38 -5.81 -9.24
CA VAL A 156 18.40 -6.50 -10.54
C VAL A 156 19.62 -6.04 -11.34
N SER A 157 20.41 -6.98 -11.84
CA SER A 157 21.57 -6.72 -12.69
C SER A 157 21.52 -7.59 -13.92
N GLY A 158 21.28 -7.00 -15.08
CA GLY A 158 21.06 -7.74 -16.32
C GLY A 158 19.87 -8.68 -16.21
N ASP A 159 20.14 -9.98 -16.28
CA ASP A 159 19.17 -11.08 -16.27
C ASP A 159 19.07 -11.81 -14.91
N ARG A 160 19.54 -11.22 -13.82
CA ARG A 160 19.55 -11.87 -12.51
C ARG A 160 19.27 -10.93 -11.35
N VAL A 161 18.74 -11.49 -10.27
CA VAL A 161 18.64 -10.85 -8.93
C VAL A 161 19.97 -11.06 -8.21
N LEU A 162 20.52 -10.00 -7.60
CA LEU A 162 21.80 -10.06 -6.87
C LEU A 162 21.65 -10.55 -5.43
N ASN A 163 20.46 -10.45 -4.85
CA ASN A 163 20.20 -10.88 -3.47
C ASN A 163 20.36 -12.40 -3.35
N GLU A 164 21.18 -12.89 -2.44
CA GLU A 164 21.45 -14.34 -2.26
C GLU A 164 20.18 -15.18 -2.03
N GLY A 165 19.21 -14.65 -1.27
CA GLY A 165 17.92 -15.31 -1.02
C GLY A 165 16.92 -15.24 -2.19
N GLY A 166 17.26 -14.57 -3.29
CA GLY A 166 16.35 -14.34 -4.43
C GLY A 166 15.12 -13.51 -4.06
N LEU A 167 14.00 -13.81 -4.72
CA LEU A 167 12.72 -13.15 -4.49
C LEU A 167 11.93 -13.86 -3.38
N ARG A 168 11.16 -13.08 -2.60
CA ARG A 168 10.21 -13.58 -1.58
C ARG A 168 8.90 -14.09 -2.19
N TYR A 169 8.53 -13.56 -3.37
CA TYR A 169 7.37 -13.96 -4.17
C TYR A 169 7.78 -13.98 -5.64
N ALA A 170 7.17 -14.86 -6.44
CA ALA A 170 7.44 -14.91 -7.89
C ALA A 170 7.10 -13.59 -8.60
N ASP A 171 6.10 -12.86 -8.07
CA ASP A 171 5.60 -11.59 -8.54
C ASP A 171 5.92 -10.43 -7.56
N GLU A 172 7.06 -10.51 -6.84
CA GLU A 172 7.43 -9.56 -5.78
C GLU A 172 7.44 -8.11 -6.27
N PHE A 173 7.85 -7.87 -7.50
CA PHE A 173 7.89 -6.52 -8.08
C PHE A 173 6.50 -5.90 -8.22
N ALA A 174 5.51 -6.65 -8.72
CA ALA A 174 4.14 -6.18 -8.82
C ALA A 174 3.49 -6.02 -7.45
N ARG A 175 3.75 -6.94 -6.51
CA ARG A 175 3.27 -6.86 -5.12
C ARG A 175 3.81 -5.61 -4.42
N HIS A 176 5.09 -5.31 -4.63
CA HIS A 176 5.66 -4.09 -4.06
C HIS A 176 5.00 -2.84 -4.63
N LYS A 177 4.73 -2.80 -5.94
CA LYS A 177 4.00 -1.68 -6.54
C LYS A 177 2.54 -1.57 -6.06
N ALA A 178 1.90 -2.68 -5.71
CA ALA A 178 0.60 -2.67 -5.05
C ALA A 178 0.70 -2.12 -3.61
N LEU A 179 1.74 -2.50 -2.87
CA LEU A 179 2.05 -1.98 -1.54
C LEU A 179 2.27 -0.46 -1.58
N ASP A 180 3.11 0.04 -2.51
CA ASP A 180 3.35 1.46 -2.74
C ASP A 180 2.03 2.21 -2.98
N ALA A 181 1.18 1.68 -3.88
CA ALA A 181 -0.11 2.30 -4.19
C ALA A 181 -1.05 2.35 -2.97
N ILE A 182 -1.08 1.31 -2.13
CA ILE A 182 -1.85 1.30 -0.89
C ILE A 182 -1.39 2.41 0.05
N GLY A 183 -0.08 2.60 0.21
CA GLY A 183 0.49 3.66 1.02
C GLY A 183 0.21 5.05 0.48
N ASP A 184 0.38 5.26 -0.83
CA ASP A 184 0.08 6.53 -1.50
C ASP A 184 -1.40 6.92 -1.35
N LEU A 185 -2.31 5.95 -1.54
CA LEU A 185 -3.75 6.16 -1.46
C LEU A 185 -4.23 6.40 -0.02
N TYR A 186 -3.48 5.96 0.99
CA TYR A 186 -3.80 6.25 2.39
C TYR A 186 -3.73 7.76 2.72
N LEU A 187 -3.03 8.55 1.91
CA LEU A 187 -3.02 10.01 1.96
C LEU A 187 -4.39 10.66 1.69
N ALA A 188 -5.39 9.89 1.25
CA ALA A 188 -6.78 10.34 1.18
C ALA A 188 -7.35 10.75 2.55
N GLY A 189 -6.74 10.33 3.66
CA GLY A 189 -7.13 10.69 5.03
C GLY A 189 -8.29 9.87 5.59
N ALA A 190 -8.78 8.89 4.84
CA ALA A 190 -9.70 7.84 5.30
C ALA A 190 -9.56 6.61 4.39
N PRO A 191 -9.90 5.40 4.87
CA PRO A 191 -9.94 4.21 4.03
C PRO A 191 -10.87 4.38 2.83
N LEU A 192 -10.48 3.82 1.70
CA LEU A 192 -11.28 3.84 0.47
C LEU A 192 -12.22 2.63 0.42
N LEU A 193 -13.42 2.84 -0.12
CA LEU A 193 -14.29 1.80 -0.68
C LEU A 193 -14.30 2.02 -2.19
N GLY A 194 -13.57 1.17 -2.90
CA GLY A 194 -13.36 1.31 -4.33
C GLY A 194 -12.18 0.47 -4.79
N ARG A 195 -12.06 0.28 -6.08
CA ARG A 195 -10.96 -0.45 -6.72
C ARG A 195 -9.96 0.51 -7.32
N PHE A 196 -8.71 0.39 -6.91
CA PHE A 196 -7.58 1.02 -7.59
C PHE A 196 -7.09 0.16 -8.75
N ILE A 197 -6.84 0.79 -9.89
CA ILE A 197 -6.24 0.19 -11.08
C ILE A 197 -5.01 1.00 -11.45
N GLY A 198 -3.85 0.38 -11.35
CA GLY A 198 -2.57 0.96 -11.74
C GLY A 198 -1.93 0.19 -12.90
N VAL A 199 -1.74 0.85 -14.05
CA VAL A 199 -0.96 0.31 -15.16
C VAL A 199 0.30 1.14 -15.29
N ARG A 200 1.45 0.54 -15.01
CA ARG A 200 2.76 1.23 -14.96
C ARG A 200 2.70 2.51 -14.10
N SER A 201 1.83 2.54 -13.10
CA SER A 201 1.65 3.70 -12.20
C SER A 201 2.83 3.85 -11.24
N GLY A 202 2.87 4.96 -10.53
CA GLY A 202 3.84 5.24 -9.48
C GLY A 202 3.40 6.46 -8.68
N HIS A 203 4.16 6.83 -7.64
CA HIS A 203 3.79 7.82 -6.62
C HIS A 203 3.21 9.11 -7.18
N ALA A 204 3.86 9.71 -8.20
CA ALA A 204 3.39 10.95 -8.80
C ALA A 204 1.99 10.80 -9.45
N LEU A 205 1.73 9.67 -10.12
CA LEU A 205 0.45 9.43 -10.77
C LEU A 205 -0.63 9.07 -9.76
N ASN A 206 -0.29 8.31 -8.73
CA ASN A 206 -1.18 7.98 -7.62
C ASN A 206 -1.61 9.25 -6.86
N ASN A 207 -0.68 10.18 -6.62
CA ASN A 207 -1.00 11.47 -6.00
C ASN A 207 -1.91 12.32 -6.90
N ARG A 208 -1.62 12.40 -8.21
CA ARG A 208 -2.50 13.10 -9.16
C ARG A 208 -3.91 12.49 -9.20
N LEU A 209 -4.03 11.19 -9.04
CA LEU A 209 -5.34 10.52 -8.97
C LEU A 209 -6.13 10.98 -7.73
N LEU A 210 -5.51 11.07 -6.56
CA LEU A 210 -6.16 11.60 -5.36
C LEU A 210 -6.57 13.08 -5.54
N GLN A 211 -5.71 13.89 -6.16
CA GLN A 211 -6.06 15.28 -6.49
C GLN A 211 -7.26 15.35 -7.43
N ALA A 212 -7.30 14.50 -8.47
CA ALA A 212 -8.43 14.44 -9.40
C ALA A 212 -9.72 13.94 -8.72
N LEU A 213 -9.61 12.96 -7.80
CA LEU A 213 -10.74 12.49 -7.01
C LEU A 213 -11.37 13.62 -6.19
N PHE A 214 -10.55 14.34 -5.41
CA PHE A 214 -11.05 15.40 -4.53
C PHE A 214 -11.46 16.67 -5.26
N ALA A 215 -11.00 16.88 -6.49
CA ALA A 215 -11.48 17.98 -7.35
C ALA A 215 -12.89 17.72 -7.91
N ASP A 216 -13.38 16.50 -7.90
CA ASP A 216 -14.72 16.14 -8.36
C ASP A 216 -15.59 15.65 -7.20
N GLU A 217 -16.27 16.55 -6.54
CA GLU A 217 -17.15 16.26 -5.39
C GLU A 217 -18.28 15.27 -5.71
N THR A 218 -18.57 15.01 -6.99
CA THR A 218 -19.58 14.04 -7.40
C THR A 218 -19.02 12.61 -7.54
N ALA A 219 -17.69 12.46 -7.45
CA ALA A 219 -17.02 11.19 -7.63
C ALA A 219 -16.89 10.37 -6.35
N TRP A 220 -17.11 10.98 -5.22
CA TRP A 220 -16.92 10.35 -3.92
C TRP A 220 -17.87 10.91 -2.87
N ARG A 221 -18.00 10.18 -1.76
CA ARG A 221 -18.67 10.68 -0.56
C ARG A 221 -18.07 10.04 0.68
N TYR A 222 -18.26 10.68 1.83
CA TYR A 222 -18.05 9.99 3.10
C TYR A 222 -19.20 9.05 3.40
N THR A 223 -18.85 7.84 3.85
CA THR A 223 -19.80 6.86 4.37
C THR A 223 -19.27 6.29 5.68
N PHE A 224 -20.17 5.70 6.46
CA PHE A 224 -19.80 4.99 7.68
C PHE A 224 -20.24 3.55 7.51
N GLN A 225 -19.31 2.61 7.56
CA GLN A 225 -19.72 1.22 7.69
C GLN A 225 -20.13 0.98 9.14
N PRO A 226 -21.29 0.33 9.38
CA PRO A 226 -21.58 -0.22 10.70
C PRO A 226 -20.39 -1.13 11.06
N ALA A 227 -19.96 -1.12 12.34
CA ALA A 227 -18.94 -2.02 12.83
C ALA A 227 -19.24 -3.42 12.27
N VAL A 228 -18.35 -3.96 11.47
CA VAL A 228 -18.53 -5.29 10.89
C VAL A 228 -18.49 -6.23 12.06
N LEU A 229 -19.67 -6.66 12.53
CA LEU A 229 -19.78 -7.87 13.31
C LEU A 229 -19.06 -8.93 12.45
N GLU A 230 -17.97 -9.49 12.96
CA GLU A 230 -17.21 -10.55 12.32
C GLU A 230 -18.14 -11.47 11.55
N GLN A 231 -18.15 -11.36 10.24
CA GLN A 231 -18.69 -12.41 9.42
C GLN A 231 -17.67 -13.55 9.55
N ALA A 232 -17.93 -14.41 10.53
CA ALA A 232 -17.25 -15.68 10.67
C ALA A 232 -17.13 -16.28 9.27
N ALA A 233 -15.90 -16.58 8.89
CA ALA A 233 -15.58 -17.26 7.65
C ALA A 233 -16.53 -18.46 7.51
N VAL A 234 -17.51 -18.34 6.62
CA VAL A 234 -18.38 -19.46 6.25
C VAL A 234 -17.49 -20.38 5.43
N GLY A 235 -16.87 -21.32 6.15
CA GLY A 235 -16.18 -22.43 5.53
C GLY A 235 -17.09 -23.10 4.53
N ARG A 236 -16.59 -23.35 3.34
CA ARG A 236 -17.20 -24.17 2.30
C ARG A 236 -17.41 -25.61 2.78
N ASN A 237 -18.13 -25.85 3.85
CA ASN A 237 -18.69 -27.14 4.20
C ASN A 237 -19.86 -26.90 5.14
N GLY A 238 -21.04 -27.00 4.61
CA GLY A 238 -22.31 -26.72 5.23
C GLY A 238 -22.61 -27.52 6.51
N ARG A 239 -22.09 -27.06 7.63
CA ARG A 239 -22.59 -27.46 8.96
C ARG A 239 -22.79 -26.19 9.78
N ARG A 240 -24.06 -25.83 10.00
CA ARG A 240 -24.49 -24.82 10.95
C ARG A 240 -24.03 -25.21 12.36
N ALA A 241 -23.19 -24.37 12.97
CA ALA A 241 -22.97 -24.43 14.40
C ALA A 241 -24.11 -23.67 15.09
N VAL A 242 -24.83 -24.35 15.94
CA VAL A 242 -25.90 -23.78 16.80
C VAL A 242 -25.23 -23.05 17.95
N ALA A 243 -25.43 -21.74 18.04
CA ALA A 243 -24.98 -20.94 19.17
C ALA A 243 -25.78 -21.31 20.43
N ALA A 244 -25.13 -21.81 21.44
CA ALA A 244 -25.70 -22.01 22.77
C ALA A 244 -25.81 -20.65 23.48
N ARG A 245 -27.05 -20.20 23.77
CA ARG A 245 -27.30 -19.11 24.71
C ARG A 245 -27.10 -19.64 26.14
N SER A 246 -26.14 -19.12 26.85
CA SER A 246 -26.07 -19.27 28.30
C SER A 246 -26.71 -18.05 28.94
N ALA A 247 -27.88 -18.25 29.56
CA ALA A 247 -28.48 -17.32 30.49
C ALA A 247 -27.84 -17.55 31.85
N ILE A 248 -27.37 -16.50 32.48
CA ILE A 248 -27.06 -16.51 33.91
C ILE A 248 -27.91 -15.42 34.57
N ALA A 249 -28.61 -15.87 35.58
CA ALA A 249 -29.47 -15.08 36.46
C ALA A 249 -28.69 -14.07 37.29
#